data_6746be414770236a05eb4d8d1e1b7f9e
#
_entry.id   6746be414770236a05eb4d8d1e1b7f9e
#
_cell.length_a   1.000
_cell.length_b   1.000
_cell.length_c   1.000
_cell.angle_alpha   90.00
_cell.angle_beta   90.00
_cell.angle_gamma   90.00
#
_symmetry.space_group_name_H-M   'P 1'
#
loop_
_entity.id
_entity.type
_entity.pdbx_description
1 polymer ?
#
loop_
_entity_poly.entity_id
_entity_poly.type
_entity_poly.pdbx_seq_one_letter_code
_entity_poly.pdbx_strand_id
1 'polypeptide(L)'
;MKKIITFFLLSFFVAFLSGGISQVKSKHNDFRFFDKPFIELNNGTSQLSLDGFGSKFSNAGLIELKLGSATQYKSRYSKNVLKYFNSYVFINKVSSSLDYRTSTAGTLPFDMWRFGAGKKEGYGAKIGSMSITPYTSSSISWTYLDMKNFPDASFENDNTALAKFNKNIRFGTQSEGGIIFNVLPMISLEAKYERSAIFPRTLFWKYAGSALIEEGGMQLVDDFVSRVLKNEPLAGVIVNFVLKNAYSYGIYELRKSKMNWPFDTEAPLMHESFKFGMSFTF
;
A
#
# COMPACT_ATOMS: atom_id res chain seq x y z
N MET A 1 -18.86 25.29 -5.90
CA MET A 1 -18.52 24.07 -5.17
C MET A 1 -17.37 23.27 -5.78
N LYS A 2 -17.33 22.95 -7.09
CA LYS A 2 -16.21 22.16 -7.71
C LYS A 2 -14.82 22.78 -7.51
N LYS A 3 -14.65 24.11 -7.65
CA LYS A 3 -13.35 24.80 -7.49
C LYS A 3 -12.80 24.78 -6.05
N ILE A 4 -13.67 24.76 -5.04
CA ILE A 4 -13.26 24.71 -3.61
C ILE A 4 -12.76 23.31 -3.25
N ILE A 5 -13.39 22.25 -3.78
CA ILE A 5 -12.97 20.85 -3.58
C ILE A 5 -11.61 20.60 -4.23
N THR A 6 -11.38 21.16 -5.43
CA THR A 6 -10.07 21.04 -6.12
C THR A 6 -8.96 21.75 -5.35
N PHE A 7 -9.23 22.92 -4.76
CA PHE A 7 -8.26 23.66 -3.96
C PHE A 7 -7.93 22.95 -2.63
N PHE A 8 -8.94 22.36 -1.97
CA PHE A 8 -8.72 21.55 -0.77
C PHE A 8 -7.96 20.26 -1.05
N LEU A 9 -8.23 19.58 -2.16
CA LEU A 9 -7.49 18.40 -2.59
C LEU A 9 -6.03 18.74 -2.93
N LEU A 10 -5.79 19.86 -3.59
CA LEU A 10 -4.44 20.30 -3.95
C LEU A 10 -3.64 20.75 -2.71
N SER A 11 -4.27 21.47 -1.79
CA SER A 11 -3.61 21.89 -0.54
C SER A 11 -3.32 20.71 0.40
N PHE A 12 -4.20 19.71 0.45
CA PHE A 12 -3.98 18.48 1.21
C PHE A 12 -2.84 17.63 0.58
N PHE A 13 -2.76 17.59 -0.73
CA PHE A 13 -1.68 16.91 -1.47
C PHE A 13 -0.33 17.59 -1.24
N VAL A 14 -0.28 18.93 -1.25
CA VAL A 14 0.92 19.71 -0.94
C VAL A 14 1.30 19.57 0.54
N ALA A 15 0.35 19.57 1.48
CA ALA A 15 0.61 19.37 2.90
C ALA A 15 1.10 17.94 3.21
N PHE A 16 0.62 16.93 2.47
CA PHE A 16 1.08 15.55 2.61
C PHE A 16 2.51 15.37 2.06
N LEU A 17 2.84 16.03 0.95
CA LEU A 17 4.19 16.07 0.42
C LEU A 17 5.15 16.86 1.33
N SER A 18 4.69 17.92 1.96
CA SER A 18 5.50 18.72 2.90
C SER A 18 5.58 18.10 4.31
N GLY A 19 4.58 17.35 4.77
CA GLY A 19 4.60 16.61 6.04
C GLY A 19 5.60 15.45 6.07
N GLY A 20 5.99 14.94 4.90
CA GLY A 20 7.09 13.97 4.76
C GLY A 20 8.49 14.56 4.94
N ILE A 21 8.61 15.88 5.01
CA ILE A 21 9.85 16.61 5.23
C ILE A 21 9.88 17.17 6.67
N SER A 22 9.52 16.40 7.68
CA SER A 22 10.00 16.69 9.02
C SER A 22 11.48 16.31 9.05
N GLN A 23 12.32 17.28 8.75
CA GLN A 23 13.74 17.21 9.03
C GLN A 23 13.93 16.95 10.53
N VAL A 24 14.10 15.69 10.89
CA VAL A 24 14.84 15.38 12.10
C VAL A 24 16.24 15.92 11.84
N LYS A 25 16.52 17.11 12.32
CA LYS A 25 17.88 17.66 12.42
C LYS A 25 18.69 16.75 13.34
N SER A 26 19.14 15.62 12.82
CA SER A 26 20.22 14.85 13.42
C SER A 26 21.51 15.63 13.18
N LYS A 27 21.98 16.25 14.25
CA LYS A 27 23.29 16.86 14.34
C LYS A 27 24.32 15.73 14.41
N HIS A 28 24.68 15.12 13.26
CA HIS A 28 25.96 14.42 13.10
C HIS A 28 26.32 14.34 11.61
N ASN A 29 27.55 14.73 11.35
CA ASN A 29 28.22 14.90 10.08
C ASN A 29 28.17 13.68 9.15
N ASP A 30 28.10 13.99 7.84
CA ASP A 30 28.57 13.23 6.71
C ASP A 30 27.81 11.96 6.32
N PHE A 31 26.58 12.14 5.76
CA PHE A 31 26.17 11.37 4.58
C PHE A 31 25.10 12.16 3.84
N ARG A 32 25.49 12.76 2.70
CA ARG A 32 24.55 13.38 1.77
C ARG A 32 23.64 12.27 1.24
N PHE A 33 22.37 12.32 1.62
CA PHE A 33 21.33 11.49 1.06
C PHE A 33 21.06 11.98 -0.37
N PHE A 34 21.50 11.23 -1.35
CA PHE A 34 21.06 11.47 -2.72
C PHE A 34 19.76 10.71 -2.90
N ASP A 35 18.65 11.43 -2.95
CA ASP A 35 17.38 10.88 -3.40
C ASP A 35 17.52 10.54 -4.87
N LYS A 36 17.44 9.26 -5.18
CA LYS A 36 17.54 8.74 -6.54
C LYS A 36 16.15 8.57 -7.12
N PRO A 37 15.86 9.18 -8.29
CA PRO A 37 14.59 8.91 -8.95
C PRO A 37 14.49 7.43 -9.34
N PHE A 38 13.29 6.87 -9.24
CA PHE A 38 13.05 5.50 -9.63
C PHE A 38 11.74 5.38 -10.42
N ILE A 39 11.70 4.36 -11.26
CA ILE A 39 10.54 3.88 -12.00
C ILE A 39 10.37 2.41 -11.66
N GLU A 40 9.16 1.99 -11.31
CA GLU A 40 8.84 0.61 -10.97
C GLU A 40 7.61 0.16 -11.76
N LEU A 41 7.75 -0.97 -12.45
CA LEU A 41 6.69 -1.62 -13.20
C LEU A 41 6.32 -2.93 -12.50
N ASN A 42 5.03 -3.14 -12.27
CA ASN A 42 4.51 -4.33 -11.62
C ASN A 42 3.44 -4.99 -12.48
N ASN A 43 3.42 -6.31 -12.41
CA ASN A 43 2.34 -7.15 -12.91
C ASN A 43 1.91 -8.13 -11.81
N GLY A 44 0.66 -8.56 -11.82
CA GLY A 44 0.19 -9.47 -10.78
C GLY A 44 -1.25 -9.91 -10.95
N THR A 45 -1.71 -10.63 -9.94
CA THR A 45 -3.09 -11.10 -9.83
C THR A 45 -3.78 -10.42 -8.65
N SER A 46 -5.09 -10.28 -8.75
CA SER A 46 -5.89 -9.49 -7.81
C SER A 46 -7.25 -10.14 -7.57
N GLN A 47 -7.78 -9.92 -6.37
CA GLN A 47 -9.09 -10.38 -5.95
C GLN A 47 -9.80 -9.29 -5.15
N LEU A 48 -11.11 -9.15 -5.36
CA LEU A 48 -11.99 -8.31 -4.56
C LEU A 48 -12.83 -9.17 -3.61
N SER A 49 -13.16 -8.60 -2.44
CA SER A 49 -14.13 -9.19 -1.52
C SER A 49 -14.87 -8.09 -0.76
N LEU A 50 -16.13 -8.34 -0.44
CA LEU A 50 -16.97 -7.44 0.36
C LEU A 50 -17.65 -8.28 1.42
N ASP A 51 -17.59 -7.84 2.67
CA ASP A 51 -18.21 -8.53 3.79
C ASP A 51 -19.74 -8.53 3.64
N GLY A 52 -20.35 -9.69 3.88
CA GLY A 52 -21.80 -9.89 3.71
C GLY A 52 -22.28 -9.98 2.25
N PHE A 53 -21.38 -10.01 1.28
CA PHE A 53 -21.75 -10.12 -0.14
C PHE A 53 -21.87 -11.58 -0.57
N GLY A 54 -23.06 -11.97 -1.09
CA GLY A 54 -23.37 -13.37 -1.44
C GLY A 54 -22.71 -13.87 -2.73
N SER A 55 -22.39 -12.97 -3.66
CA SER A 55 -21.75 -13.31 -4.94
C SER A 55 -20.23 -13.20 -4.84
N LYS A 56 -19.51 -13.76 -5.81
CA LYS A 56 -18.04 -13.68 -5.89
C LYS A 56 -17.61 -12.77 -7.03
N PHE A 57 -16.56 -11.99 -6.81
CA PHE A 57 -15.89 -11.25 -7.88
C PHE A 57 -15.02 -12.19 -8.71
N SER A 58 -14.90 -11.89 -10.01
CA SER A 58 -13.94 -12.58 -10.87
C SER A 58 -12.52 -12.28 -10.42
N ASN A 59 -11.62 -13.25 -10.62
CA ASN A 59 -10.19 -12.94 -10.52
C ASN A 59 -9.81 -11.89 -11.57
N ALA A 60 -8.80 -11.11 -11.28
CA ALA A 60 -8.34 -10.06 -12.18
C ALA A 60 -6.82 -10.03 -12.28
N GLY A 61 -6.32 -9.64 -13.45
CA GLY A 61 -4.92 -9.27 -13.63
C GLY A 61 -4.71 -7.81 -13.26
N LEU A 62 -3.46 -7.46 -12.95
CA LEU A 62 -3.04 -6.12 -12.52
C LEU A 62 -1.78 -5.69 -13.26
N ILE A 63 -1.77 -4.43 -13.71
CA ILE A 63 -0.58 -3.73 -14.19
C ILE A 63 -0.46 -2.42 -13.40
N GLU A 64 0.73 -2.13 -12.86
CA GLU A 64 0.98 -0.94 -12.03
C GLU A 64 2.29 -0.26 -12.42
N LEU A 65 2.25 1.06 -12.47
CA LEU A 65 3.42 1.94 -12.59
C LEU A 65 3.57 2.74 -11.30
N LYS A 66 4.78 2.73 -10.71
CA LYS A 66 5.15 3.63 -9.61
C LYS A 66 6.31 4.52 -10.05
N LEU A 67 6.24 5.80 -9.67
CA LEU A 67 7.26 6.80 -9.90
C LEU A 67 7.57 7.49 -8.57
N GLY A 68 8.85 7.74 -8.30
CA GLY A 68 9.20 8.38 -7.04
C GLY A 68 10.69 8.57 -6.83
N SER A 69 11.04 8.64 -5.58
CA SER A 69 12.40 8.84 -5.10
C SER A 69 12.75 7.77 -4.07
N ALA A 70 13.91 7.16 -4.22
CA ALA A 70 14.42 6.12 -3.36
C ALA A 70 15.72 6.56 -2.68
N THR A 71 15.82 6.31 -1.39
CA THR A 71 17.01 6.57 -0.58
C THR A 71 17.46 5.27 0.09
N GLN A 72 18.73 4.94 -0.06
CA GLN A 72 19.32 3.80 0.59
C GLN A 72 20.63 4.20 1.26
N TYR A 73 20.77 3.89 2.53
CA TYR A 73 21.95 4.23 3.30
C TYR A 73 22.35 3.13 4.31
N LYS A 74 23.61 3.15 4.73
CA LYS A 74 24.08 2.23 5.75
C LYS A 74 23.35 2.49 7.06
N SER A 75 22.85 1.45 7.68
CA SER A 75 22.23 1.56 8.99
C SER A 75 23.25 2.02 10.04
N ARG A 76 22.81 2.83 10.98
CA ARG A 76 23.61 3.21 12.16
C ARG A 76 23.96 2.02 13.07
N TYR A 77 23.27 0.90 12.90
CA TYR A 77 23.44 -0.28 13.75
C TYR A 77 24.51 -1.24 13.24
N SER A 78 24.75 -1.31 11.92
CA SER A 78 25.75 -2.23 11.34
C SER A 78 26.11 -1.81 9.92
N LYS A 79 27.39 -2.06 9.51
CA LYS A 79 27.87 -1.82 8.14
C LYS A 79 27.22 -2.77 7.10
N ASN A 80 26.73 -3.92 7.56
CA ASN A 80 26.10 -4.94 6.71
C ASN A 80 24.58 -4.78 6.59
N VAL A 81 23.99 -3.86 7.37
CA VAL A 81 22.56 -3.54 7.32
C VAL A 81 22.36 -2.22 6.61
N LEU A 82 21.43 -2.21 5.66
CA LEU A 82 21.00 -1.05 4.91
C LEU A 82 19.63 -0.60 5.42
N LYS A 83 19.39 0.71 5.50
CA LYS A 83 18.05 1.24 5.65
C LYS A 83 17.58 1.74 4.29
N TYR A 84 16.37 1.37 3.92
CA TYR A 84 15.71 1.73 2.67
C TYR A 84 14.48 2.57 2.96
N PHE A 85 14.34 3.66 2.23
CA PHE A 85 13.17 4.51 2.25
C PHE A 85 12.85 4.94 0.81
N ASN A 86 11.57 4.98 0.49
CA ASN A 86 11.09 5.35 -0.83
C ASN A 86 9.74 6.05 -0.70
N SER A 87 9.57 7.18 -1.42
CA SER A 87 8.29 7.88 -1.57
C SER A 87 7.86 7.79 -3.03
N TYR A 88 6.59 7.49 -3.29
CA TYR A 88 6.11 7.26 -4.64
C TYR A 88 4.68 7.72 -4.85
N VAL A 89 4.38 8.00 -6.11
CA VAL A 89 3.01 8.03 -6.65
C VAL A 89 2.82 6.81 -7.53
N PHE A 90 1.59 6.33 -7.66
CA PHE A 90 1.30 5.18 -8.49
C PHE A 90 0.00 5.35 -9.26
N ILE A 91 -0.08 4.64 -10.37
CA ILE A 91 -1.30 4.36 -11.11
C ILE A 91 -1.33 2.87 -11.44
N ASN A 92 -2.48 2.23 -11.26
CA ASN A 92 -2.66 0.86 -11.69
C ASN A 92 -4.01 0.63 -12.36
N LYS A 93 -4.04 -0.37 -13.22
CA LYS A 93 -5.25 -0.94 -13.79
C LYS A 93 -5.37 -2.38 -13.33
N VAL A 94 -6.55 -2.70 -12.80
CA VAL A 94 -6.97 -4.05 -12.45
C VAL A 94 -8.16 -4.40 -13.31
N SER A 95 -8.14 -5.55 -13.96
CA SER A 95 -9.22 -5.94 -14.84
C SER A 95 -9.38 -7.45 -14.91
N SER A 96 -10.62 -7.92 -14.88
CA SER A 96 -10.92 -9.33 -15.10
C SER A 96 -10.49 -9.80 -16.49
N SER A 97 -10.41 -8.91 -17.48
CA SER A 97 -9.92 -9.23 -18.82
C SER A 97 -8.39 -9.40 -18.92
N LEU A 98 -7.64 -8.98 -17.89
CA LEU A 98 -6.19 -9.17 -17.80
C LEU A 98 -5.80 -10.48 -17.09
N ASP A 99 -6.74 -11.23 -16.55
CA ASP A 99 -6.47 -12.55 -15.96
C ASP A 99 -6.43 -13.61 -17.09
N TYR A 100 -5.34 -14.35 -17.16
CA TYR A 100 -5.16 -15.44 -18.13
C TYR A 100 -5.98 -16.70 -17.78
N ARG A 101 -6.51 -16.75 -16.56
CA ARG A 101 -7.36 -17.87 -16.11
C ARG A 101 -8.78 -17.67 -16.63
N THR A 102 -9.41 -18.76 -17.05
CA THR A 102 -10.80 -18.74 -17.52
C THR A 102 -11.71 -18.19 -16.41
N SER A 103 -12.53 -17.21 -16.75
CA SER A 103 -13.53 -16.64 -15.82
C SER A 103 -14.46 -17.76 -15.33
N THR A 104 -14.58 -17.93 -14.02
CA THR A 104 -15.49 -18.91 -13.43
C THR A 104 -16.92 -18.43 -13.64
N ALA A 105 -17.79 -19.27 -14.17
CA ALA A 105 -19.21 -18.96 -14.32
C ALA A 105 -19.82 -18.52 -12.97
N GLY A 106 -20.67 -17.50 -12.99
CA GLY A 106 -21.33 -16.97 -11.79
C GLY A 106 -20.50 -15.97 -10.98
N THR A 107 -19.36 -15.49 -11.50
CA THR A 107 -18.58 -14.42 -10.88
C THR A 107 -18.81 -13.08 -11.57
N LEU A 108 -18.65 -11.97 -10.83
CA LEU A 108 -18.85 -10.60 -11.32
C LEU A 108 -17.55 -10.07 -11.94
N PRO A 109 -17.49 -9.83 -13.25
CA PRO A 109 -16.34 -9.20 -13.88
C PRO A 109 -16.33 -7.70 -13.60
N PHE A 110 -15.11 -7.14 -13.47
CA PHE A 110 -14.91 -5.73 -13.18
C PHE A 110 -13.65 -5.16 -13.84
N ASP A 111 -13.67 -3.85 -14.03
CA ASP A 111 -12.52 -3.02 -14.37
C ASP A 111 -12.31 -1.99 -13.27
N MET A 112 -11.08 -1.78 -12.86
CA MET A 112 -10.76 -0.85 -11.80
C MET A 112 -9.50 -0.05 -12.15
N TRP A 113 -9.57 1.27 -11.96
CA TRP A 113 -8.44 2.16 -12.01
C TRP A 113 -8.14 2.69 -10.62
N ARG A 114 -6.87 2.72 -10.26
CA ARG A 114 -6.43 3.24 -8.97
C ARG A 114 -5.22 4.13 -9.15
N PHE A 115 -5.19 5.21 -8.40
CA PHE A 115 -4.04 6.10 -8.32
C PHE A 115 -3.87 6.57 -6.88
N GLY A 116 -2.63 6.88 -6.50
CA GLY A 116 -2.37 7.27 -5.14
C GLY A 116 -0.92 7.61 -4.87
N ALA A 117 -0.61 7.78 -3.59
CA ALA A 117 0.72 8.08 -3.11
C ALA A 117 1.02 7.28 -1.84
N GLY A 118 2.28 6.92 -1.68
CA GLY A 118 2.71 6.12 -0.55
C GLY A 118 4.20 6.20 -0.25
N LYS A 119 4.58 5.44 0.77
CA LYS A 119 5.97 5.27 1.18
C LYS A 119 6.27 3.79 1.39
N LYS A 120 7.51 3.38 1.09
CA LYS A 120 8.08 2.08 1.45
C LYS A 120 9.21 2.31 2.43
N GLU A 121 9.35 1.45 3.40
CA GLU A 121 10.48 1.46 4.32
C GLU A 121 10.87 0.05 4.73
N GLY A 122 12.17 -0.15 4.97
CA GLY A 122 12.66 -1.43 5.40
C GLY A 122 14.14 -1.41 5.75
N TYR A 123 14.58 -2.53 6.25
CA TYR A 123 16.00 -2.80 6.48
C TYR A 123 16.42 -3.96 5.60
N GLY A 124 17.57 -3.84 4.95
CA GLY A 124 18.13 -4.86 4.07
C GLY A 124 19.47 -5.38 4.59
N ALA A 125 19.81 -6.56 4.14
CA ALA A 125 21.12 -7.17 4.39
C ALA A 125 21.91 -7.21 3.08
N LYS A 126 23.21 -6.87 3.16
CA LYS A 126 24.15 -7.04 2.06
C LYS A 126 24.62 -8.48 1.97
N ILE A 127 24.63 -9.02 0.74
CA ILE A 127 25.12 -10.35 0.41
C ILE A 127 26.06 -10.20 -0.79
N GLY A 128 27.36 -10.01 -0.52
CA GLY A 128 28.33 -9.70 -1.58
C GLY A 128 28.03 -8.35 -2.26
N SER A 129 27.86 -8.38 -3.59
CA SER A 129 27.48 -7.22 -4.40
C SER A 129 25.96 -6.96 -4.45
N MET A 130 25.16 -7.91 -4.01
CA MET A 130 23.71 -7.84 -3.97
C MET A 130 23.20 -7.40 -2.60
N SER A 131 21.91 -7.07 -2.52
CA SER A 131 21.23 -6.90 -1.24
C SER A 131 19.80 -7.40 -1.30
N ILE A 132 19.32 -7.90 -0.16
CA ILE A 132 17.93 -8.30 0.04
C ILE A 132 17.33 -7.35 1.05
N THR A 133 16.22 -6.70 0.68
CA THR A 133 15.56 -5.70 1.51
C THR A 133 14.09 -6.04 1.67
N PRO A 134 13.72 -6.77 2.74
CA PRO A 134 12.33 -6.87 3.14
C PRO A 134 11.80 -5.50 3.55
N TYR A 135 10.56 -5.19 3.14
CA TYR A 135 9.97 -3.87 3.41
C TYR A 135 8.48 -3.94 3.74
N THR A 136 8.00 -2.86 4.33
CA THR A 136 6.58 -2.56 4.50
C THR A 136 6.28 -1.25 3.77
N SER A 137 5.11 -1.18 3.16
CA SER A 137 4.63 0.04 2.51
C SER A 137 3.24 0.41 3.00
N SER A 138 2.99 1.69 3.10
CA SER A 138 1.66 2.25 3.33
C SER A 138 1.36 3.33 2.31
N SER A 139 0.11 3.38 1.83
CA SER A 139 -0.32 4.38 0.87
C SER A 139 -1.81 4.68 0.99
N ILE A 140 -2.18 5.85 0.46
CA ILE A 140 -3.56 6.23 0.22
C ILE A 140 -3.86 6.11 -1.27
N SER A 141 -5.09 5.80 -1.60
CA SER A 141 -5.51 5.60 -2.98
C SER A 141 -6.90 6.16 -3.24
N TRP A 142 -7.12 6.52 -4.50
CA TRP A 142 -8.43 6.78 -5.08
C TRP A 142 -8.69 5.71 -6.12
N THR A 143 -9.85 5.10 -6.03
CA THR A 143 -10.24 3.95 -6.83
C THR A 143 -11.52 4.27 -7.60
N TYR A 144 -11.49 4.05 -8.90
CA TYR A 144 -12.66 4.04 -9.77
C TYR A 144 -12.93 2.61 -10.20
N LEU A 145 -14.11 2.09 -9.87
CA LEU A 145 -14.54 0.72 -10.15
C LEU A 145 -15.69 0.76 -11.15
N ASP A 146 -15.60 -0.03 -12.21
CA ASP A 146 -16.67 -0.26 -13.20
C ASP A 146 -16.99 -1.75 -13.25
N MET A 147 -18.16 -2.13 -12.75
CA MET A 147 -18.63 -3.50 -12.77
C MET A 147 -19.44 -3.74 -14.04
N LYS A 148 -19.01 -4.76 -14.80
CA LYS A 148 -19.73 -5.22 -15.99
C LYS A 148 -20.80 -6.20 -15.55
N ASN A 149 -22.00 -6.12 -16.15
CA ASN A 149 -23.13 -6.98 -15.85
C ASN A 149 -23.54 -6.92 -14.37
N PHE A 150 -23.87 -5.73 -13.91
CA PHE A 150 -24.44 -5.53 -12.58
C PHE A 150 -25.66 -6.45 -12.43
N PRO A 151 -25.75 -7.29 -11.39
CA PRO A 151 -26.83 -8.26 -11.28
C PRO A 151 -28.20 -7.57 -11.28
N ASP A 152 -29.16 -8.14 -12.02
CA ASP A 152 -30.53 -7.71 -11.99
C ASP A 152 -31.14 -7.84 -10.59
N ALA A 153 -32.27 -7.18 -10.36
CA ALA A 153 -32.94 -6.92 -9.10
C ALA A 153 -33.19 -8.11 -8.14
N SER A 154 -32.75 -9.31 -8.45
CA SER A 154 -32.92 -10.50 -7.60
C SER A 154 -32.10 -10.50 -6.30
N PHE A 155 -31.14 -9.56 -6.14
CA PHE A 155 -30.28 -9.39 -4.94
C PHE A 155 -30.30 -7.95 -4.45
N GLU A 156 -31.42 -7.46 -3.99
CA GLU A 156 -31.63 -6.05 -3.64
C GLU A 156 -30.61 -5.50 -2.60
N ASN A 157 -30.26 -6.29 -1.61
CA ASN A 157 -29.28 -5.90 -0.60
C ASN A 157 -27.84 -5.84 -1.15
N ASP A 158 -27.46 -6.80 -1.96
CA ASP A 158 -26.15 -6.86 -2.61
C ASP A 158 -25.97 -5.69 -3.60
N ASN A 159 -27.01 -5.35 -4.36
CA ASN A 159 -27.01 -4.25 -5.30
C ASN A 159 -26.82 -2.90 -4.60
N THR A 160 -27.47 -2.69 -3.46
CA THR A 160 -27.37 -1.46 -2.68
C THR A 160 -25.94 -1.26 -2.12
N ALA A 161 -25.31 -2.34 -1.64
CA ALA A 161 -23.94 -2.30 -1.12
C ALA A 161 -22.92 -2.00 -2.24
N LEU A 162 -23.04 -2.68 -3.38
CA LEU A 162 -22.14 -2.49 -4.53
C LEU A 162 -22.34 -1.15 -5.26
N ALA A 163 -23.55 -0.63 -5.30
CA ALA A 163 -23.88 0.66 -5.93
C ALA A 163 -23.06 1.82 -5.34
N LYS A 164 -22.64 1.70 -4.07
CA LYS A 164 -21.78 2.69 -3.42
C LYS A 164 -20.41 2.78 -4.10
N PHE A 165 -19.91 1.71 -4.68
CA PHE A 165 -18.58 1.63 -5.27
C PHE A 165 -18.61 1.78 -6.80
N ASN A 166 -19.64 1.26 -7.46
CA ASN A 166 -19.73 1.21 -8.90
C ASN A 166 -19.79 2.60 -9.54
N LYS A 167 -18.90 2.86 -10.51
CA LYS A 167 -18.80 4.13 -11.28
C LYS A 167 -18.58 5.38 -10.41
N ASN A 168 -18.01 5.19 -9.22
CA ASN A 168 -17.68 6.26 -8.29
C ASN A 168 -16.19 6.22 -7.93
N ILE A 169 -15.59 7.40 -7.77
CA ILE A 169 -14.24 7.50 -7.21
C ILE A 169 -14.32 7.37 -5.70
N ARG A 170 -13.64 6.40 -5.14
CA ARG A 170 -13.62 6.10 -3.71
C ARG A 170 -12.22 6.23 -3.14
N PHE A 171 -12.14 6.83 -1.96
CA PHE A 171 -10.92 6.89 -1.17
C PHE A 171 -10.67 5.55 -0.49
N GLY A 172 -9.39 5.22 -0.29
CA GLY A 172 -9.00 3.99 0.39
C GLY A 172 -7.57 4.06 0.94
N THR A 173 -7.23 3.06 1.72
CA THR A 173 -5.89 2.84 2.24
C THR A 173 -5.36 1.50 1.77
N GLN A 174 -4.04 1.41 1.61
CA GLN A 174 -3.41 0.15 1.27
C GLN A 174 -2.10 -0.05 2.03
N SER A 175 -1.77 -1.30 2.31
CA SER A 175 -0.49 -1.74 2.83
C SER A 175 0.11 -2.80 1.92
N GLU A 176 1.43 -2.77 1.74
CA GLU A 176 2.18 -3.80 1.03
C GLU A 176 3.27 -4.36 1.94
N GLY A 177 3.45 -5.68 1.91
CA GLY A 177 4.64 -6.35 2.41
C GLY A 177 5.37 -7.00 1.25
N GLY A 178 6.68 -6.80 1.14
CA GLY A 178 7.44 -7.34 0.02
C GLY A 178 8.92 -7.45 0.29
N ILE A 179 9.62 -7.99 -0.70
CA ILE A 179 11.07 -8.16 -0.68
C ILE A 179 11.63 -7.58 -1.98
N ILE A 180 12.65 -6.73 -1.82
CA ILE A 180 13.44 -6.16 -2.92
C ILE A 180 14.75 -6.94 -3.02
N PHE A 181 15.05 -7.43 -4.20
CA PHE A 181 16.32 -8.03 -4.57
C PHE A 181 17.08 -7.07 -5.47
N ASN A 182 18.08 -6.37 -4.93
CA ASN A 182 18.96 -5.51 -5.73
C ASN A 182 19.97 -6.39 -6.45
N VAL A 183 19.72 -6.65 -7.72
CA VAL A 183 20.57 -7.52 -8.58
C VAL A 183 21.72 -6.73 -9.18
N LEU A 184 21.45 -5.52 -9.65
CA LEU A 184 22.40 -4.58 -10.21
C LEU A 184 22.24 -3.22 -9.52
N PRO A 185 23.22 -2.33 -9.60
CA PRO A 185 23.14 -1.00 -8.97
C PRO A 185 21.92 -0.18 -9.38
N MET A 186 21.40 -0.39 -10.59
CA MET A 186 20.26 0.34 -11.15
C MET A 186 18.98 -0.51 -11.23
N ILE A 187 19.07 -1.85 -11.08
CA ILE A 187 17.95 -2.77 -11.34
C ILE A 187 17.67 -3.60 -10.11
N SER A 188 16.42 -3.58 -9.68
CA SER A 188 15.92 -4.41 -8.59
C SER A 188 14.69 -5.19 -9.02
N LEU A 189 14.55 -6.40 -8.52
CA LEU A 189 13.36 -7.23 -8.66
C LEU A 189 12.59 -7.22 -7.34
N GLU A 190 11.26 -7.24 -7.43
CA GLU A 190 10.39 -7.20 -6.25
C GLU A 190 9.32 -8.28 -6.33
N ALA A 191 9.05 -8.90 -5.18
CA ALA A 191 7.85 -9.72 -4.97
C ALA A 191 7.11 -9.16 -3.76
N LYS A 192 5.79 -8.96 -3.88
CA LYS A 192 5.01 -8.28 -2.85
C LYS A 192 3.55 -8.69 -2.82
N TYR A 193 2.98 -8.56 -1.64
CA TYR A 193 1.56 -8.76 -1.39
C TYR A 193 0.94 -7.46 -0.89
N GLU A 194 -0.10 -7.00 -1.57
CA GLU A 194 -0.86 -5.79 -1.25
C GLU A 194 -2.21 -6.15 -0.66
N ARG A 195 -2.62 -5.38 0.32
CA ARG A 195 -3.94 -5.40 0.94
C ARG A 195 -4.48 -3.98 0.99
N SER A 196 -5.68 -3.78 0.49
CA SER A 196 -6.33 -2.47 0.41
C SER A 196 -7.74 -2.52 0.94
N ALA A 197 -8.16 -1.43 1.58
CA ALA A 197 -9.54 -1.17 1.97
C ALA A 197 -10.05 0.05 1.22
N ILE A 198 -11.06 -0.12 0.36
CA ILE A 198 -11.71 0.93 -0.43
C ILE A 198 -12.98 1.34 0.32
N PHE A 199 -13.09 2.61 0.69
CA PHE A 199 -14.16 3.08 1.57
C PHE A 199 -15.43 3.44 0.78
N PRO A 200 -16.62 2.99 1.21
CA PRO A 200 -17.90 3.32 0.55
C PRO A 200 -18.24 4.81 0.64
N ARG A 201 -17.71 5.50 1.64
CA ARG A 201 -17.83 6.96 1.85
C ARG A 201 -16.64 7.49 2.66
N THR A 202 -16.37 8.78 2.58
CA THR A 202 -15.29 9.42 3.34
C THR A 202 -15.87 10.02 4.63
N LEU A 203 -15.44 9.49 5.78
CA LEU A 203 -15.78 9.99 7.11
C LEU A 203 -14.50 10.54 7.76
N PHE A 204 -14.17 11.79 7.41
CA PHE A 204 -12.87 12.39 7.71
C PHE A 204 -12.43 12.22 9.18
N TRP A 205 -13.28 12.58 10.17
CA TRP A 205 -12.91 12.52 11.58
C TRP A 205 -12.74 11.09 12.09
N LYS A 206 -13.58 10.15 11.66
CA LYS A 206 -13.44 8.74 12.01
C LYS A 206 -12.19 8.15 11.38
N TYR A 207 -11.88 8.52 10.13
CA TYR A 207 -10.64 8.12 9.47
C TYR A 207 -9.41 8.67 10.19
N ALA A 208 -9.40 9.97 10.51
CA ALA A 208 -8.28 10.60 11.23
C ALA A 208 -8.03 9.95 12.60
N GLY A 209 -9.08 9.69 13.36
CA GLY A 209 -8.98 8.97 14.64
C GLY A 209 -8.46 7.54 14.48
N SER A 210 -8.96 6.78 13.49
CA SER A 210 -8.47 5.44 13.16
C SER A 210 -6.99 5.46 12.78
N ALA A 211 -6.57 6.41 11.93
CA ALA A 211 -5.19 6.55 11.50
C ALA A 211 -4.24 6.92 12.65
N LEU A 212 -4.68 7.75 13.60
CA LEU A 212 -3.88 8.07 14.80
C LEU A 212 -3.66 6.85 15.69
N ILE A 213 -4.68 6.00 15.86
CA ILE A 213 -4.57 4.76 16.64
C ILE A 213 -3.60 3.79 15.94
N GLU A 214 -3.73 3.64 14.63
CA GLU A 214 -2.84 2.80 13.83
C GLU A 214 -1.39 3.29 13.90
N GLU A 215 -1.15 4.59 13.73
CA GLU A 215 0.19 5.16 13.81
C GLU A 215 0.78 5.00 15.21
N GLY A 216 0.00 5.23 16.26
CA GLY A 216 0.44 5.03 17.66
C GLY A 216 0.87 3.59 17.93
N GLY A 217 0.13 2.60 17.44
CA GLY A 217 0.51 1.20 17.55
C GLY A 217 1.75 0.85 16.71
N MET A 218 1.88 1.43 15.51
CA MET A 218 3.08 1.23 14.67
C MET A 218 4.34 1.81 15.34
N GLN A 219 4.23 2.93 16.05
CA GLN A 219 5.35 3.51 16.81
C GLN A 219 5.84 2.57 17.91
N LEU A 220 4.95 1.86 18.62
CA LEU A 220 5.36 0.85 19.61
C LEU A 220 6.13 -0.30 18.94
N VAL A 221 5.70 -0.73 17.76
CA VAL A 221 6.44 -1.72 16.96
C VAL A 221 7.82 -1.18 16.57
N ASP A 222 7.91 0.07 16.12
CA ASP A 222 9.18 0.70 15.74
C ASP A 222 10.16 0.85 16.91
N ASP A 223 9.67 1.18 18.09
CA ASP A 223 10.50 1.25 19.31
C ASP A 223 11.06 -0.12 19.67
N PHE A 224 10.24 -1.16 19.60
CA PHE A 224 10.72 -2.53 19.85
C PHE A 224 11.76 -2.97 18.81
N VAL A 225 11.48 -2.79 17.53
CA VAL A 225 12.38 -3.11 16.42
C VAL A 225 13.73 -2.38 16.57
N SER A 226 13.70 -1.10 16.96
CA SER A 226 14.90 -0.30 17.17
C SER A 226 15.81 -0.87 18.25
N ARG A 227 15.25 -1.45 19.32
CA ARG A 227 16.01 -2.13 20.38
C ARG A 227 16.62 -3.43 19.86
N VAL A 228 15.88 -4.22 19.07
CA VAL A 228 16.42 -5.44 18.46
C VAL A 228 17.54 -5.11 17.47
N LEU A 229 17.35 -4.12 16.58
CA LEU A 229 18.38 -3.68 15.64
C LEU A 229 19.67 -3.18 16.32
N LYS A 230 19.57 -2.61 17.52
CA LYS A 230 20.70 -2.15 18.30
C LYS A 230 21.54 -3.32 18.84
N ASN A 231 20.89 -4.38 19.28
CA ASN A 231 21.54 -5.54 19.91
C ASN A 231 21.96 -6.59 18.87
N GLU A 232 21.07 -6.91 17.94
CA GLU A 232 21.22 -7.95 16.92
C GLU A 232 20.78 -7.42 15.54
N PRO A 233 21.63 -6.66 14.83
CA PRO A 233 21.24 -5.93 13.63
C PRO A 233 20.66 -6.81 12.51
N LEU A 234 21.20 -8.00 12.28
CA LEU A 234 20.69 -8.90 11.22
C LEU A 234 19.35 -9.53 11.59
N ALA A 235 19.18 -9.95 12.84
CA ALA A 235 17.89 -10.42 13.34
C ALA A 235 16.84 -9.30 13.29
N GLY A 236 17.26 -8.07 13.59
CA GLY A 236 16.41 -6.88 13.52
C GLY A 236 15.82 -6.62 12.12
N VAL A 237 16.51 -6.98 11.04
CA VAL A 237 15.96 -6.90 9.66
C VAL A 237 14.72 -7.79 9.53
N ILE A 238 14.80 -9.03 9.99
CA ILE A 238 13.69 -9.99 9.91
C ILE A 238 12.57 -9.57 10.85
N VAL A 239 12.90 -9.20 12.08
CA VAL A 239 11.93 -8.78 13.10
C VAL A 239 11.16 -7.53 12.64
N ASN A 240 11.85 -6.55 12.05
CA ASN A 240 11.20 -5.37 11.46
C ASN A 240 10.15 -5.76 10.42
N PHE A 241 10.51 -6.61 9.46
CA PHE A 241 9.61 -7.04 8.41
C PHE A 241 8.39 -7.80 8.96
N VAL A 242 8.64 -8.79 9.81
CA VAL A 242 7.59 -9.65 10.36
C VAL A 242 6.61 -8.85 11.22
N LEU A 243 7.11 -8.07 12.18
CA LEU A 243 6.24 -7.36 13.11
C LEU A 243 5.43 -6.24 12.43
N LYS A 244 6.05 -5.44 11.55
CA LYS A 244 5.32 -4.38 10.84
C LYS A 244 4.25 -4.95 9.91
N ASN A 245 4.56 -6.02 9.19
CA ASN A 245 3.57 -6.64 8.30
C ASN A 245 2.48 -7.38 9.08
N ALA A 246 2.81 -8.04 10.20
CA ALA A 246 1.81 -8.66 11.07
C ALA A 246 0.88 -7.62 11.70
N TYR A 247 1.42 -6.50 12.17
CA TYR A 247 0.61 -5.38 12.67
C TYR A 247 -0.31 -4.80 11.59
N SER A 248 0.23 -4.49 10.41
CA SER A 248 -0.56 -3.99 9.27
C SER A 248 -1.63 -4.99 8.83
N TYR A 249 -1.34 -6.29 8.90
CA TYR A 249 -2.32 -7.35 8.64
C TYR A 249 -3.42 -7.35 9.70
N GLY A 250 -3.07 -7.23 10.97
CA GLY A 250 -4.05 -7.14 12.06
C GLY A 250 -5.02 -5.96 11.87
N ILE A 251 -4.50 -4.77 11.54
CA ILE A 251 -5.34 -3.60 11.23
C ILE A 251 -6.23 -3.84 10.01
N TYR A 252 -5.71 -4.48 8.96
CA TYR A 252 -6.48 -4.85 7.78
C TYR A 252 -7.65 -5.79 8.12
N GLU A 253 -7.43 -6.82 8.94
CA GLU A 253 -8.47 -7.73 9.39
C GLU A 253 -9.54 -7.01 10.22
N LEU A 254 -9.13 -6.12 11.12
CA LEU A 254 -10.06 -5.33 11.92
C LEU A 254 -10.92 -4.36 11.08
N ARG A 255 -10.39 -3.93 9.93
CA ARG A 255 -11.11 -3.05 8.99
C ARG A 255 -12.10 -3.78 8.10
N LYS A 256 -12.05 -5.10 7.95
CA LYS A 256 -12.96 -5.86 7.09
C LYS A 256 -14.43 -5.60 7.37
N SER A 257 -14.80 -5.48 8.64
CA SER A 257 -16.18 -5.17 9.06
C SER A 257 -16.45 -3.69 9.31
N LYS A 258 -15.39 -2.89 9.60
CA LYS A 258 -15.50 -1.47 9.98
C LYS A 258 -14.37 -0.67 9.34
N MET A 259 -14.63 0.02 8.22
CA MET A 259 -13.60 0.73 7.45
C MET A 259 -12.70 1.66 8.28
N ASN A 260 -13.20 2.25 9.36
CA ASN A 260 -12.47 3.13 10.27
C ASN A 260 -12.42 2.54 11.69
N TRP A 261 -12.02 1.27 11.80
CA TRP A 261 -11.86 0.66 13.13
C TRP A 261 -11.03 1.55 14.06
N PRO A 262 -11.38 1.72 15.36
CA PRO A 262 -12.44 1.00 16.12
C PRO A 262 -13.84 1.63 16.00
N PHE A 263 -14.01 2.70 15.26
CA PHE A 263 -15.28 3.42 15.15
C PHE A 263 -16.33 2.59 14.41
N ASP A 264 -17.59 2.76 14.79
CA ASP A 264 -18.70 2.12 14.11
C ASP A 264 -18.93 2.74 12.72
N THR A 265 -18.65 1.95 11.68
CA THR A 265 -18.67 2.33 10.28
C THR A 265 -18.98 1.14 9.40
N GLU A 266 -19.41 1.40 8.17
CA GLU A 266 -19.70 0.36 7.17
C GLU A 266 -18.45 -0.42 6.79
N ALA A 267 -18.66 -1.66 6.31
CA ALA A 267 -17.60 -2.49 5.75
C ALA A 267 -17.05 -1.87 4.44
N PRO A 268 -15.73 -1.85 4.22
CA PRO A 268 -15.11 -1.42 2.98
C PRO A 268 -15.11 -2.55 1.95
N LEU A 269 -14.94 -2.21 0.67
CA LEU A 269 -14.56 -3.18 -0.35
C LEU A 269 -13.08 -3.50 -0.20
N MET A 270 -12.77 -4.77 0.06
CA MET A 270 -11.41 -5.25 0.24
C MET A 270 -10.80 -5.66 -1.10
N HIS A 271 -9.53 -5.34 -1.28
CA HIS A 271 -8.77 -5.70 -2.47
C HIS A 271 -7.42 -6.26 -2.05
N GLU A 272 -7.10 -7.43 -2.55
CA GLU A 272 -5.84 -8.12 -2.32
C GLU A 272 -5.16 -8.40 -3.65
N SER A 273 -3.83 -8.25 -3.70
CA SER A 273 -3.07 -8.58 -4.90
C SER A 273 -1.69 -9.11 -4.59
N PHE A 274 -1.25 -10.07 -5.39
CA PHE A 274 0.11 -10.55 -5.42
C PHE A 274 0.80 -10.00 -6.66
N LYS A 275 1.93 -9.32 -6.48
CA LYS A 275 2.63 -8.59 -7.54
C LYS A 275 4.09 -8.97 -7.64
N PHE A 276 4.57 -9.07 -8.86
CA PHE A 276 5.98 -9.07 -9.20
C PHE A 276 6.32 -7.77 -9.93
N GLY A 277 7.47 -7.22 -9.62
CA GLY A 277 7.91 -5.96 -10.20
C GLY A 277 9.39 -5.90 -10.50
N MET A 278 9.72 -4.95 -11.36
CA MET A 278 11.08 -4.53 -11.66
C MET A 278 11.17 -3.03 -11.44
N SER A 279 12.19 -2.58 -10.71
CA SER A 279 12.45 -1.16 -10.53
C SER A 279 13.81 -0.76 -11.09
N PHE A 280 13.84 0.44 -11.64
CA PHE A 280 15.03 1.12 -12.17
C PHE A 280 15.28 2.36 -11.31
N THR A 281 16.48 2.47 -10.75
CA THR A 281 16.90 3.60 -9.90
C THR A 281 18.08 4.29 -10.55
N PHE A 282 18.00 5.62 -10.71
CA PHE A 282 18.96 6.41 -11.49
C PHE A 282 19.89 7.24 -10.62
#